data_43bcf5f72882246935db1f1a779bfb8a
#
_entry.id   43bcf5f72882246935db1f1a779bfb8a
#
_cell.length_a   1.000
_cell.length_b   1.000
_cell.length_c   1.000
_cell.angle_alpha   90.00
_cell.angle_beta   90.00
_cell.angle_gamma   90.00
#
_symmetry.space_group_name_H-M   'P 1'
#
loop_
_entity.id
_entity.type
_entity.pdbx_description
1 polymer ?
#
loop_
_entity_poly.entity_id
_entity_poly.type
_entity_poly.pdbx_seq_one_letter_code
_entity_poly.pdbx_strand_id
1 'polypeptide(L)'
;MMNKFTYLITTILICLTLVVKADDITVKQATKVANSFYFERNNSKQSLKLTDDFIDRVHPLKIHSKTVLYFINFIDGGWLAVSASDATIPIVAYSAKGSFNPDYQPDNFKAWVSQYKTQVYDVINTNKEPKQEAIFLWDYYLNSTADNLATYRQGRSAEPMIESTWDQGIYYNEMCPSDAGGPGGHCLTGCVPTCMGQIANYFRWPETGVGSYSYDGGPYGTLSVNFGESTYNWNEMPASVTDNSLATAQLLYHLGVSCDLVYGPSSSGMYNHKAAYSLRTYFKYSPETQYLYRDSTNLNWDSVIIAHLDQKIPMYYAGWSVPNINGHAFVCDGYQNGNYFHFNWGWSGSYDGYFYTGDLNPGGNNFNLAQELIINCFPDTVNYTYPLYCTGTTTLNSNNGTIDDGSGPIYNYIDNQNCSWLISPTDSVESITLTFYDFEIDNTDTLIIYDGNSESSSIL
;
A
#
# COMPACT_ATOMS: atom_id res chain seq x y z
N MET A 1 -61.35 37.59 -52.91
CA MET A 1 -61.05 36.57 -51.88
C MET A 1 -59.60 36.06 -52.18
N MET A 2 -58.69 36.52 -51.37
CA MET A 2 -57.28 36.14 -51.55
C MET A 2 -56.95 35.01 -50.57
N ASN A 3 -56.55 33.88 -51.08
CA ASN A 3 -56.04 32.76 -50.28
C ASN A 3 -54.55 33.04 -49.89
N LYS A 4 -54.33 33.12 -48.59
CA LYS A 4 -52.98 33.18 -48.03
C LYS A 4 -52.43 31.77 -47.88
N PHE A 5 -51.43 31.42 -48.66
CA PHE A 5 -50.60 30.23 -48.46
C PHE A 5 -49.60 30.55 -47.36
N THR A 6 -49.69 29.84 -46.22
CA THR A 6 -48.74 29.91 -45.15
C THR A 6 -47.69 28.81 -45.37
N TYR A 7 -46.46 29.16 -45.69
CA TYR A 7 -45.32 28.21 -45.74
C TYR A 7 -44.84 27.93 -44.30
N LEU A 8 -44.99 26.68 -43.87
CA LEU A 8 -44.42 26.18 -42.64
C LEU A 8 -42.98 25.72 -42.94
N ILE A 9 -41.98 26.52 -42.59
CA ILE A 9 -40.57 26.14 -42.66
C ILE A 9 -40.27 25.33 -41.42
N THR A 10 -40.21 24.01 -41.57
CA THR A 10 -39.74 23.10 -40.51
C THR A 10 -38.21 23.09 -40.54
N THR A 11 -37.58 23.82 -39.64
CA THR A 11 -36.14 23.79 -39.43
C THR A 11 -35.80 22.49 -38.71
N ILE A 12 -35.29 21.49 -39.43
CA ILE A 12 -34.73 20.29 -38.84
C ILE A 12 -33.38 20.68 -38.26
N LEU A 13 -33.31 20.83 -36.94
CA LEU A 13 -32.04 20.96 -36.21
C LEU A 13 -31.35 19.58 -36.18
N ILE A 14 -30.48 19.35 -37.13
CA ILE A 14 -29.60 18.17 -37.11
C ILE A 14 -28.57 18.43 -36.01
N CYS A 15 -28.80 17.92 -34.79
CA CYS A 15 -27.74 17.76 -33.81
C CYS A 15 -26.74 16.73 -34.35
N LEU A 16 -25.68 17.19 -35.02
CA LEU A 16 -24.49 16.39 -35.21
C LEU A 16 -23.89 16.13 -33.83
N THR A 17 -24.19 15.00 -33.25
CA THR A 17 -23.38 14.47 -32.17
C THR A 17 -22.03 14.14 -32.76
N LEU A 18 -21.04 15.02 -32.58
CA LEU A 18 -19.64 14.69 -32.81
C LEU A 18 -19.32 13.53 -31.84
N VAL A 19 -19.30 12.33 -32.36
CA VAL A 19 -18.77 11.17 -31.62
C VAL A 19 -17.27 11.45 -31.47
N VAL A 20 -16.87 11.87 -30.28
CA VAL A 20 -15.46 12.04 -29.93
C VAL A 20 -14.89 10.63 -29.81
N LYS A 21 -14.11 10.24 -30.79
CA LYS A 21 -13.38 8.96 -30.75
C LYS A 21 -12.21 9.09 -29.80
N ALA A 22 -11.87 7.99 -29.15
CA ALA A 22 -10.65 7.89 -28.37
C ALA A 22 -9.40 8.06 -29.27
N ASP A 23 -8.49 8.91 -28.82
CA ASP A 23 -7.20 9.09 -29.48
C ASP A 23 -6.09 8.36 -28.73
N ASP A 24 -5.13 7.81 -29.47
CA ASP A 24 -3.90 7.25 -28.92
C ASP A 24 -3.02 8.39 -28.38
N ILE A 25 -2.60 8.26 -27.13
CA ILE A 25 -1.70 9.23 -26.47
C ILE A 25 -0.26 9.01 -26.94
N THR A 26 0.35 10.08 -27.41
CA THR A 26 1.76 10.08 -27.80
C THR A 26 2.69 10.20 -26.58
N VAL A 27 3.95 9.78 -26.73
CA VAL A 27 5.00 10.00 -25.71
C VAL A 27 5.07 11.47 -25.29
N LYS A 28 4.97 12.40 -26.26
CA LYS A 28 5.00 13.85 -25.97
C LYS A 28 3.86 14.31 -25.08
N GLN A 29 2.66 13.78 -25.26
CA GLN A 29 1.51 14.08 -24.40
C GLN A 29 1.69 13.47 -23.01
N ALA A 30 2.12 12.19 -22.95
CA ALA A 30 2.38 11.50 -21.70
C ALA A 30 3.46 12.22 -20.86
N THR A 31 4.56 12.67 -21.49
CA THR A 31 5.60 13.44 -20.79
C THR A 31 5.11 14.81 -20.33
N LYS A 32 4.23 15.47 -21.11
CA LYS A 32 3.61 16.72 -20.67
C LYS A 32 2.71 16.53 -19.44
N VAL A 33 1.90 15.48 -19.42
CA VAL A 33 1.11 15.09 -18.23
C VAL A 33 2.03 14.86 -17.04
N ALA A 34 3.13 14.12 -17.22
CA ALA A 34 4.07 13.83 -16.15
C ALA A 34 4.74 15.08 -15.57
N ASN A 35 5.19 16.01 -16.41
CA ASN A 35 5.77 17.27 -15.96
C ASN A 35 4.74 18.15 -15.22
N SER A 36 3.50 18.21 -15.71
CA SER A 36 2.41 18.93 -15.03
C SER A 36 2.08 18.31 -13.67
N PHE A 37 2.01 16.99 -13.58
CA PHE A 37 1.77 16.27 -12.32
C PHE A 37 2.92 16.47 -11.33
N TYR A 38 4.16 16.35 -11.77
CA TYR A 38 5.33 16.57 -10.90
C TYR A 38 5.36 18.00 -10.35
N PHE A 39 5.10 18.98 -11.21
CA PHE A 39 4.99 20.39 -10.81
C PHE A 39 3.90 20.60 -9.77
N GLU A 40 2.69 20.09 -10.01
CA GLU A 40 1.56 20.17 -9.09
C GLU A 40 1.92 19.68 -7.68
N ARG A 41 2.63 18.55 -7.60
CA ARG A 41 2.94 17.88 -6.33
C ARG A 41 4.11 18.47 -5.56
N ASN A 42 5.04 19.11 -6.25
CA ASN A 42 6.32 19.53 -5.66
C ASN A 42 6.52 21.05 -5.64
N ASN A 43 5.71 21.84 -6.36
CA ASN A 43 5.88 23.29 -6.46
C ASN A 43 5.80 24.02 -5.09
N SER A 44 5.02 23.53 -4.13
CA SER A 44 4.96 24.11 -2.78
C SER A 44 6.24 23.88 -1.95
N LYS A 45 7.03 22.88 -2.30
CA LYS A 45 8.27 22.49 -1.61
C LYS A 45 9.53 23.05 -2.27
N GLN A 46 9.44 23.37 -3.56
CA GLN A 46 10.56 23.80 -4.40
C GLN A 46 10.09 24.92 -5.34
N SER A 47 10.95 25.88 -5.63
CA SER A 47 10.65 26.93 -6.63
C SER A 47 10.80 26.38 -8.04
N LEU A 48 9.83 25.57 -8.49
CA LEU A 48 9.84 24.94 -9.80
C LEU A 48 9.22 25.85 -10.87
N LYS A 49 9.58 25.61 -12.13
CA LYS A 49 8.92 26.21 -13.29
C LYS A 49 8.25 25.11 -14.09
N LEU A 50 7.03 25.33 -14.55
CA LEU A 50 6.29 24.36 -15.38
C LEU A 50 7.00 24.03 -16.72
N THR A 51 7.97 24.88 -17.12
CA THR A 51 8.80 24.67 -18.31
C THR A 51 10.01 23.77 -18.04
N ASP A 52 10.30 23.45 -16.79
CA ASP A 52 11.41 22.57 -16.44
C ASP A 52 11.07 21.13 -16.84
N ASP A 53 12.08 20.35 -17.20
CA ASP A 53 11.91 18.93 -17.51
C ASP A 53 12.33 18.11 -16.30
N PHE A 54 11.37 17.39 -15.73
CA PHE A 54 11.57 16.57 -14.54
C PHE A 54 11.77 15.08 -14.87
N ILE A 55 11.81 14.70 -16.15
CA ILE A 55 11.77 13.33 -16.60
C ILE A 55 13.19 12.77 -16.74
N ASP A 56 13.46 11.65 -16.06
CA ASP A 56 14.68 10.85 -16.28
C ASP A 56 14.47 9.88 -17.45
N ARG A 57 13.42 9.07 -17.40
CA ARG A 57 13.20 8.02 -18.39
C ARG A 57 11.73 7.69 -18.62
N VAL A 58 11.41 7.31 -19.88
CA VAL A 58 10.09 6.83 -20.26
C VAL A 58 10.16 5.37 -20.71
N HIS A 59 9.29 4.54 -20.13
CA HIS A 59 9.16 3.12 -20.43
C HIS A 59 7.77 2.84 -21.02
N PRO A 60 7.61 2.73 -22.35
CA PRO A 60 6.33 2.36 -22.94
C PRO A 60 6.05 0.88 -22.76
N LEU A 61 4.92 0.55 -22.11
CA LEU A 61 4.44 -0.81 -21.99
C LEU A 61 3.47 -1.11 -23.13
N LYS A 62 3.61 -2.30 -23.73
CA LYS A 62 2.85 -2.71 -24.90
C LYS A 62 2.08 -4.01 -24.64
N ILE A 63 0.94 -4.14 -25.34
CA ILE A 63 0.30 -5.42 -25.63
C ILE A 63 0.33 -5.56 -27.16
N HIS A 64 0.94 -6.63 -27.64
CA HIS A 64 1.31 -6.79 -29.05
C HIS A 64 2.14 -5.58 -29.55
N SER A 65 1.67 -4.87 -30.59
CA SER A 65 2.34 -3.67 -31.11
C SER A 65 1.83 -2.34 -30.52
N LYS A 66 0.72 -2.36 -29.77
CA LYS A 66 0.09 -1.15 -29.22
C LYS A 66 0.67 -0.77 -27.89
N THR A 67 1.08 0.47 -27.71
CA THR A 67 1.40 1.03 -26.41
C THR A 67 0.10 1.18 -25.61
N VAL A 68 0.11 0.77 -24.35
CA VAL A 68 -1.06 0.83 -23.47
C VAL A 68 -0.81 1.69 -22.23
N LEU A 69 0.44 1.74 -21.74
CA LEU A 69 0.86 2.59 -20.63
C LEU A 69 2.24 3.17 -20.91
N TYR A 70 2.52 4.33 -20.31
CA TYR A 70 3.85 4.90 -20.19
C TYR A 70 4.23 4.98 -18.72
N PHE A 71 5.24 4.23 -18.30
CA PHE A 71 5.88 4.48 -17.01
C PHE A 71 6.97 5.50 -17.18
N ILE A 72 6.93 6.55 -16.35
CA ILE A 72 7.81 7.71 -16.47
C ILE A 72 8.50 7.89 -15.12
N ASN A 73 9.83 7.79 -15.12
CA ASN A 73 10.67 8.04 -13.96
C ASN A 73 11.04 9.51 -13.88
N PHE A 74 11.10 10.06 -12.67
CA PHE A 74 11.51 11.43 -12.42
C PHE A 74 12.98 11.50 -11.97
N ILE A 75 13.64 12.63 -12.27
CA ILE A 75 15.07 12.87 -11.98
C ILE A 75 15.36 12.79 -10.47
N ASP A 76 14.49 13.35 -9.65
CA ASP A 76 14.64 13.36 -8.19
C ASP A 76 14.04 12.13 -7.51
N GLY A 77 13.76 11.09 -8.29
CA GLY A 77 13.08 9.88 -7.84
C GLY A 77 11.56 9.98 -7.92
N GLY A 78 10.90 8.83 -7.73
CA GLY A 78 9.49 8.65 -7.99
C GLY A 78 9.20 8.25 -9.44
N TRP A 79 7.98 7.81 -9.68
CA TRP A 79 7.52 7.38 -11.00
C TRP A 79 6.02 7.63 -11.18
N LEU A 80 5.58 7.69 -12.44
CA LEU A 80 4.20 7.90 -12.84
C LEU A 80 3.81 6.91 -13.94
N ALA A 81 2.63 6.32 -13.86
CA ALA A 81 2.03 5.52 -14.91
C ALA A 81 0.92 6.32 -15.62
N VAL A 82 1.14 6.64 -16.89
CA VAL A 82 0.20 7.39 -17.74
C VAL A 82 -0.47 6.43 -18.71
N SER A 83 -1.79 6.53 -18.86
CA SER A 83 -2.54 5.79 -19.88
C SER A 83 -2.13 6.20 -21.30
N ALA A 84 -2.15 5.25 -22.23
CA ALA A 84 -1.92 5.52 -23.64
C ALA A 84 -3.23 5.79 -24.44
N SER A 85 -4.35 6.03 -23.77
CA SER A 85 -5.64 6.38 -24.38
C SER A 85 -6.32 7.51 -23.60
N ASP A 86 -6.84 8.50 -24.31
CA ASP A 86 -7.63 9.58 -23.71
C ASP A 86 -9.04 9.18 -23.28
N ALA A 87 -9.50 8.00 -23.66
CA ALA A 87 -10.76 7.45 -23.18
C ALA A 87 -10.70 6.96 -21.73
N THR A 88 -9.50 6.79 -21.18
CA THR A 88 -9.27 6.51 -19.75
C THR A 88 -8.69 7.73 -19.04
N ILE A 89 -8.72 7.75 -17.71
CA ILE A 89 -8.05 8.81 -16.95
C ILE A 89 -6.54 8.82 -17.28
N PRO A 90 -5.87 9.99 -17.26
CA PRO A 90 -4.47 10.10 -17.65
C PRO A 90 -3.51 9.37 -16.71
N ILE A 91 -3.73 9.45 -15.41
CA ILE A 91 -2.82 8.91 -14.39
C ILE A 91 -3.46 7.68 -13.76
N VAL A 92 -2.80 6.53 -13.84
CA VAL A 92 -3.35 5.27 -13.28
C VAL A 92 -2.62 4.81 -12.02
N ALA A 93 -1.36 5.23 -11.84
CA ALA A 93 -0.59 4.97 -10.63
C ALA A 93 0.60 5.91 -10.50
N TYR A 94 1.09 6.13 -9.30
CA TYR A 94 2.31 6.91 -9.06
C TYR A 94 2.92 6.60 -7.69
N SER A 95 4.21 6.90 -7.56
CA SER A 95 4.95 6.91 -6.31
C SER A 95 5.84 8.14 -6.24
N ALA A 96 5.99 8.70 -5.05
CA ALA A 96 6.95 9.77 -4.80
C ALA A 96 8.39 9.25 -4.57
N LYS A 97 8.57 7.93 -4.49
CA LYS A 97 9.86 7.29 -4.17
C LYS A 97 10.21 6.22 -5.20
N GLY A 98 11.50 5.86 -5.25
CA GLY A 98 12.00 4.79 -6.11
C GLY A 98 11.95 5.13 -7.60
N SER A 99 12.00 4.11 -8.44
CA SER A 99 11.91 4.23 -9.91
C SER A 99 11.30 2.96 -10.51
N PHE A 100 10.59 3.09 -11.61
CA PHE A 100 10.11 1.94 -12.36
C PHE A 100 11.26 1.28 -13.14
N ASN A 101 11.43 -0.03 -12.93
CA ASN A 101 12.36 -0.86 -13.68
C ASN A 101 11.58 -1.96 -14.42
N PRO A 102 11.58 -1.99 -15.77
CA PRO A 102 10.82 -2.98 -16.54
C PRO A 102 11.31 -4.42 -16.34
N ASP A 103 12.58 -4.61 -15.95
CA ASP A 103 13.21 -5.93 -15.83
C ASP A 103 13.02 -6.56 -14.45
N TYR A 104 12.67 -5.75 -13.46
CA TYR A 104 12.46 -6.22 -12.08
C TYR A 104 11.21 -5.59 -11.49
N GLN A 105 10.22 -6.41 -11.20
CA GLN A 105 8.96 -5.99 -10.57
C GLN A 105 8.44 -7.11 -9.67
N PRO A 106 7.91 -6.80 -8.48
CA PRO A 106 7.19 -7.75 -7.64
C PRO A 106 5.97 -8.35 -8.37
N ASP A 107 5.62 -9.58 -8.06
CA ASP A 107 4.57 -10.29 -8.79
C ASP A 107 3.17 -9.69 -8.56
N ASN A 108 2.89 -9.19 -7.35
CA ASN A 108 1.65 -8.48 -7.03
C ASN A 108 1.55 -7.16 -7.82
N PHE A 109 2.62 -6.38 -7.90
CA PHE A 109 2.68 -5.18 -8.75
C PHE A 109 2.49 -5.52 -10.23
N LYS A 110 3.17 -6.57 -10.74
CA LYS A 110 2.97 -7.07 -12.12
C LYS A 110 1.52 -7.44 -12.38
N ALA A 111 0.89 -8.16 -11.44
CA ALA A 111 -0.50 -8.57 -11.55
C ALA A 111 -1.43 -7.35 -11.64
N TRP A 112 -1.22 -6.36 -10.76
CA TRP A 112 -2.01 -5.13 -10.75
C TRP A 112 -1.84 -4.32 -12.04
N VAL A 113 -0.61 -4.09 -12.47
CA VAL A 113 -0.29 -3.38 -13.74
C VAL A 113 -0.84 -4.12 -14.96
N SER A 114 -0.88 -5.46 -14.91
CA SER A 114 -1.46 -6.27 -15.99
C SER A 114 -2.96 -6.01 -16.17
N GLN A 115 -3.69 -5.75 -15.08
CA GLN A 115 -5.11 -5.36 -15.15
C GLN A 115 -5.25 -4.01 -15.88
N TYR A 116 -4.45 -3.00 -15.52
CA TYR A 116 -4.46 -1.71 -16.22
C TYR A 116 -4.15 -1.86 -17.71
N LYS A 117 -3.09 -2.61 -18.04
CA LYS A 117 -2.72 -2.86 -19.44
C LYS A 117 -3.86 -3.47 -20.23
N THR A 118 -4.56 -4.45 -19.65
CA THR A 118 -5.67 -5.15 -20.32
C THR A 118 -6.87 -4.22 -20.52
N GLN A 119 -7.22 -3.41 -19.51
CA GLN A 119 -8.30 -2.45 -19.62
C GLN A 119 -8.04 -1.39 -20.68
N VAL A 120 -6.85 -0.78 -20.67
CA VAL A 120 -6.48 0.24 -21.67
C VAL A 120 -6.39 -0.36 -23.06
N TYR A 121 -5.87 -1.60 -23.21
CA TYR A 121 -5.85 -2.29 -24.48
C TYR A 121 -7.25 -2.54 -25.04
N ASP A 122 -8.20 -2.96 -24.19
CA ASP A 122 -9.58 -3.15 -24.61
C ASP A 122 -10.24 -1.83 -25.04
N VAL A 123 -10.03 -0.76 -24.28
CA VAL A 123 -10.51 0.59 -24.63
C VAL A 123 -10.01 1.05 -26.00
N ILE A 124 -8.71 0.91 -26.27
CA ILE A 124 -8.09 1.27 -27.54
C ILE A 124 -8.68 0.42 -28.69
N ASN A 125 -8.85 -0.90 -28.49
CA ASN A 125 -9.33 -1.79 -29.53
C ASN A 125 -10.83 -1.66 -29.83
N THR A 126 -11.62 -1.34 -28.81
CA THR A 126 -13.07 -1.16 -28.95
C THR A 126 -13.46 0.29 -29.23
N ASN A 127 -12.45 1.18 -29.31
CA ASN A 127 -12.64 2.60 -29.63
C ASN A 127 -13.72 3.25 -28.75
N LYS A 128 -13.60 3.07 -27.42
CA LYS A 128 -14.54 3.59 -26.42
C LYS A 128 -14.56 5.12 -26.38
N GLU A 129 -15.72 5.68 -26.11
CA GLU A 129 -15.85 7.11 -25.88
C GLU A 129 -15.29 7.49 -24.49
N PRO A 130 -14.53 8.61 -24.37
CA PRO A 130 -14.03 9.06 -23.08
C PRO A 130 -15.17 9.53 -22.17
N LYS A 131 -15.07 9.21 -20.88
CA LYS A 131 -15.94 9.80 -19.85
C LYS A 131 -15.60 11.27 -19.63
N GLN A 132 -16.56 12.05 -19.12
CA GLN A 132 -16.34 13.48 -18.81
C GLN A 132 -15.17 13.70 -17.83
N GLU A 133 -14.98 12.81 -16.88
CA GLU A 133 -13.85 12.85 -15.94
C GLU A 133 -12.52 12.71 -16.69
N ALA A 134 -12.40 11.76 -17.61
CA ALA A 134 -11.20 11.58 -18.41
C ALA A 134 -10.90 12.82 -19.26
N ILE A 135 -11.92 13.34 -19.96
CA ILE A 135 -11.79 14.57 -20.78
C ILE A 135 -11.27 15.72 -19.92
N PHE A 136 -11.89 15.93 -18.73
CA PHE A 136 -11.47 16.99 -17.82
C PHE A 136 -10.04 16.82 -17.34
N LEU A 137 -9.63 15.62 -16.92
CA LEU A 137 -8.30 15.37 -16.38
C LEU A 137 -7.21 15.47 -17.46
N TRP A 138 -7.48 15.00 -18.68
CA TRP A 138 -6.56 15.19 -19.81
C TRP A 138 -6.38 16.66 -20.15
N ASP A 139 -7.48 17.43 -20.27
CA ASP A 139 -7.41 18.89 -20.51
C ASP A 139 -6.65 19.57 -19.38
N TYR A 140 -6.95 19.21 -18.13
CA TYR A 140 -6.29 19.77 -16.94
C TYR A 140 -4.77 19.59 -17.01
N TYR A 141 -4.24 18.39 -17.18
CA TYR A 141 -2.79 18.17 -17.19
C TYR A 141 -2.10 18.64 -18.50
N LEU A 142 -2.81 18.68 -19.61
CA LEU A 142 -2.24 19.10 -20.89
C LEU A 142 -2.27 20.63 -21.08
N ASN A 143 -3.25 21.33 -20.51
CA ASN A 143 -3.52 22.73 -20.87
C ASN A 143 -3.55 23.71 -19.68
N SER A 144 -3.40 23.26 -18.44
CA SER A 144 -3.34 24.15 -17.28
C SER A 144 -2.09 25.01 -17.26
N THR A 145 -2.24 26.21 -16.71
CA THR A 145 -1.13 27.11 -16.38
C THR A 145 -0.47 26.69 -15.07
N ALA A 146 0.72 27.22 -14.81
CA ALA A 146 1.42 27.01 -13.54
C ALA A 146 0.56 27.43 -12.33
N ASP A 147 -0.14 28.56 -12.43
CA ASP A 147 -1.01 29.06 -11.35
C ASP A 147 -2.18 28.09 -11.07
N ASN A 148 -2.79 27.53 -12.11
CA ASN A 148 -3.88 26.57 -11.96
C ASN A 148 -3.39 25.27 -11.30
N LEU A 149 -2.22 24.76 -11.70
CA LEU A 149 -1.62 23.58 -11.11
C LEU A 149 -1.19 23.82 -9.65
N ALA A 150 -0.62 24.99 -9.34
CA ALA A 150 -0.18 25.36 -7.99
C ALA A 150 -1.34 25.57 -7.00
N THR A 151 -2.55 25.90 -7.50
CA THR A 151 -3.74 26.17 -6.68
C THR A 151 -4.69 24.97 -6.59
N TYR A 152 -4.39 23.86 -7.26
CA TYR A 152 -5.21 22.66 -7.18
C TYR A 152 -5.28 22.14 -5.74
N ARG A 153 -6.46 22.20 -5.17
CA ARG A 153 -6.71 21.62 -3.84
C ARG A 153 -6.95 20.14 -4.04
N GLN A 154 -6.04 19.36 -3.49
CA GLN A 154 -6.29 17.92 -3.35
C GLN A 154 -7.59 17.71 -2.59
N GLY A 155 -8.37 16.70 -3.00
CA GLY A 155 -9.51 16.21 -2.26
C GLY A 155 -9.09 15.65 -0.89
N ARG A 156 -10.03 15.02 -0.21
CA ARG A 156 -9.76 14.30 1.06
C ARG A 156 -8.64 13.27 0.87
N SER A 157 -7.70 13.19 1.81
CA SER A 157 -6.58 12.27 1.76
C SER A 157 -6.21 11.78 3.16
N ALA A 158 -5.61 10.59 3.23
CA ALA A 158 -4.88 10.09 4.37
C ALA A 158 -3.49 9.63 3.88
N GLU A 159 -2.44 10.13 4.51
CA GLU A 159 -1.07 9.74 4.18
C GLU A 159 -0.84 8.26 4.55
N PRO A 160 0.14 7.59 3.92
CA PRO A 160 0.50 6.22 4.27
C PRO A 160 0.85 6.07 5.73
N MET A 161 0.28 5.08 6.39
CA MET A 161 0.39 4.86 7.84
C MET A 161 1.46 3.83 8.22
N ILE A 162 1.76 2.88 7.32
CA ILE A 162 2.68 1.78 7.59
C ILE A 162 4.12 2.22 7.30
N GLU A 163 4.94 2.26 8.34
CA GLU A 163 6.38 2.57 8.24
C GLU A 163 7.22 1.35 7.82
N SER A 164 6.72 0.14 8.12
CA SER A 164 7.44 -1.08 7.79
C SER A 164 7.45 -1.33 6.29
N THR A 165 8.63 -1.70 5.78
CA THR A 165 8.85 -2.08 4.39
C THR A 165 9.30 -3.55 4.32
N TRP A 166 8.51 -4.44 4.94
CA TRP A 166 8.88 -5.84 5.08
C TRP A 166 8.83 -6.60 3.76
N ASP A 167 9.54 -7.74 3.74
CA ASP A 167 9.72 -8.62 2.59
C ASP A 167 9.34 -10.06 2.98
N GLN A 168 9.47 -10.98 2.05
CA GLN A 168 9.10 -12.39 2.21
C GLN A 168 10.30 -13.34 2.24
N GLY A 169 11.49 -12.83 1.95
CA GLY A 169 12.72 -13.59 1.74
C GLY A 169 13.68 -13.60 2.92
N ILE A 170 14.97 -13.49 2.61
CA ILE A 170 16.07 -13.58 3.57
C ILE A 170 15.85 -12.67 4.79
N TYR A 171 16.14 -13.18 5.98
CA TYR A 171 15.93 -12.64 7.32
C TYR A 171 14.46 -12.68 7.78
N TYR A 172 13.49 -12.46 6.90
CA TYR A 172 12.06 -12.56 7.25
C TYR A 172 11.59 -14.01 7.35
N ASN A 173 12.21 -14.93 6.59
CA ASN A 173 11.79 -16.32 6.47
C ASN A 173 12.62 -17.30 7.33
N GLU A 174 13.44 -16.83 8.25
CA GLU A 174 14.37 -17.69 9.00
C GLU A 174 13.71 -18.77 9.85
N MET A 175 12.46 -18.56 10.28
CA MET A 175 11.68 -19.56 11.01
C MET A 175 10.76 -20.40 10.10
N CYS A 176 10.68 -20.09 8.82
CA CYS A 176 9.94 -20.90 7.86
C CYS A 176 10.62 -22.26 7.63
N PRO A 177 9.88 -23.26 7.12
CA PRO A 177 10.45 -24.57 6.84
C PRO A 177 11.72 -24.50 5.98
N SER A 178 12.72 -25.31 6.34
CA SER A 178 13.98 -25.35 5.59
C SER A 178 13.77 -25.95 4.21
N ASP A 179 14.25 -25.26 3.18
CA ASP A 179 14.26 -25.70 1.79
C ASP A 179 15.43 -25.07 1.03
N ALA A 180 16.34 -25.91 0.55
CA ALA A 180 17.55 -25.45 -0.15
C ALA A 180 17.25 -24.69 -1.47
N GLY A 181 16.04 -24.81 -2.01
CA GLY A 181 15.60 -24.06 -3.19
C GLY A 181 15.11 -22.65 -2.89
N GLY A 182 14.93 -22.33 -1.60
CA GLY A 182 14.43 -21.02 -1.17
C GLY A 182 15.51 -20.03 -0.78
N PRO A 183 15.17 -18.74 -0.65
CA PRO A 183 16.10 -17.69 -0.23
C PRO A 183 16.59 -17.95 1.19
N GLY A 184 17.90 -17.87 1.40
CA GLY A 184 18.51 -18.17 2.70
C GLY A 184 18.42 -19.65 3.14
N GLY A 185 17.94 -20.58 2.27
CA GLY A 185 17.73 -21.98 2.61
C GLY A 185 16.40 -22.28 3.28
N HIS A 186 15.41 -21.38 3.19
CA HIS A 186 14.08 -21.51 3.76
C HIS A 186 12.97 -21.20 2.74
N CYS A 187 11.79 -21.72 2.95
CA CYS A 187 10.60 -21.30 2.22
C CYS A 187 10.33 -19.81 2.41
N LEU A 188 9.66 -19.18 1.44
CA LEU A 188 9.17 -17.79 1.59
C LEU A 188 8.11 -17.69 2.69
N THR A 189 8.04 -16.55 3.39
CA THR A 189 6.94 -16.28 4.33
C THR A 189 5.59 -16.18 3.64
N GLY A 190 5.56 -15.75 2.38
CA GLY A 190 4.33 -15.50 1.62
C GLY A 190 3.73 -14.10 1.87
N CYS A 191 2.98 -13.62 0.88
CA CYS A 191 2.40 -12.27 0.92
C CYS A 191 1.37 -12.08 2.04
N VAL A 192 0.61 -13.13 2.40
CA VAL A 192 -0.42 -13.07 3.43
C VAL A 192 0.17 -12.81 4.83
N PRO A 193 1.12 -13.62 5.32
CA PRO A 193 1.77 -13.34 6.60
C PRO A 193 2.51 -11.99 6.61
N THR A 194 3.13 -11.59 5.50
CA THR A 194 3.80 -10.29 5.40
C THR A 194 2.81 -9.14 5.54
N CYS A 195 1.66 -9.19 4.86
CA CYS A 195 0.60 -8.20 4.99
C CYS A 195 0.05 -8.14 6.42
N MET A 196 -0.33 -9.29 7.00
CA MET A 196 -0.83 -9.39 8.37
C MET A 196 0.22 -8.89 9.37
N GLY A 197 1.49 -9.24 9.17
CA GLY A 197 2.61 -8.86 10.03
C GLY A 197 2.85 -7.36 10.04
N GLN A 198 2.79 -6.68 8.90
CA GLN A 198 2.92 -5.23 8.83
C GLN A 198 1.76 -4.52 9.55
N ILE A 199 0.53 -5.02 9.43
CA ILE A 199 -0.62 -4.49 10.18
C ILE A 199 -0.44 -4.74 11.69
N ALA A 200 0.04 -5.92 12.08
CA ALA A 200 0.29 -6.24 13.48
C ALA A 200 1.43 -5.38 14.06
N ASN A 201 2.48 -5.12 13.30
CA ASN A 201 3.56 -4.23 13.66
C ASN A 201 3.12 -2.78 13.82
N TYR A 202 2.23 -2.29 12.97
CA TYR A 202 1.65 -0.95 13.08
C TYR A 202 0.94 -0.73 14.41
N PHE A 203 0.15 -1.72 14.89
CA PHE A 203 -0.51 -1.67 16.18
C PHE A 203 0.38 -2.15 17.35
N ARG A 204 1.54 -2.77 17.06
CA ARG A 204 2.39 -3.44 18.06
C ARG A 204 1.57 -4.42 18.92
N TRP A 205 0.75 -5.25 18.28
CA TRP A 205 -0.27 -6.08 18.89
C TRP A 205 -0.37 -7.49 18.28
N PRO A 206 -0.61 -8.53 19.13
CA PRO A 206 -0.62 -8.55 20.60
C PRO A 206 0.79 -8.78 21.17
N GLU A 207 0.98 -8.60 22.49
CA GLU A 207 2.24 -9.05 23.14
C GLU A 207 2.34 -10.56 23.20
N THR A 208 1.22 -11.26 23.42
CA THR A 208 1.09 -12.72 23.41
C THR A 208 -0.20 -13.11 22.70
N GLY A 209 -0.16 -14.17 21.92
CA GLY A 209 -1.35 -14.69 21.26
C GLY A 209 -2.27 -15.49 22.20
N VAL A 210 -3.15 -16.31 21.61
CA VAL A 210 -4.10 -17.16 22.32
C VAL A 210 -4.10 -18.57 21.73
N GLY A 211 -4.07 -19.60 22.58
CA GLY A 211 -4.21 -20.98 22.17
C GLY A 211 -3.06 -21.51 21.31
N SER A 212 -3.31 -22.59 20.62
CA SER A 212 -2.33 -23.24 19.76
C SER A 212 -2.99 -23.78 18.49
N TYR A 213 -2.20 -23.99 17.45
CA TYR A 213 -2.68 -24.59 16.21
C TYR A 213 -1.61 -25.45 15.55
N SER A 214 -2.05 -26.49 14.84
CA SER A 214 -1.18 -27.34 14.03
C SER A 214 -1.90 -27.86 12.79
N TYR A 215 -1.14 -28.06 11.73
CA TYR A 215 -1.65 -28.64 10.48
C TYR A 215 -0.57 -29.45 9.77
N ASP A 216 -0.97 -30.21 8.75
CA ASP A 216 -0.06 -30.94 7.89
C ASP A 216 0.54 -30.00 6.84
N GLY A 217 1.82 -29.65 7.01
CA GLY A 217 2.60 -28.81 6.09
C GLY A 217 3.11 -29.56 4.84
N GLY A 218 2.57 -30.73 4.53
CA GLY A 218 2.96 -31.54 3.38
C GLY A 218 4.41 -32.02 3.45
N PRO A 219 5.29 -31.64 2.51
CA PRO A 219 6.70 -32.10 2.52
C PRO A 219 7.48 -31.65 3.74
N TYR A 220 7.00 -30.66 4.48
CA TYR A 220 7.65 -30.10 5.67
C TYR A 220 7.14 -30.71 6.98
N GLY A 221 6.26 -31.71 6.91
CA GLY A 221 5.67 -32.39 8.07
C GLY A 221 4.64 -31.55 8.82
N THR A 222 4.38 -31.90 10.07
CA THR A 222 3.45 -31.16 10.91
C THR A 222 4.06 -29.83 11.36
N LEU A 223 3.39 -28.73 11.03
CA LEU A 223 3.74 -27.38 11.47
C LEU A 223 2.81 -27.00 12.64
N SER A 224 3.39 -26.45 13.71
CA SER A 224 2.61 -26.16 14.92
C SER A 224 3.17 -24.93 15.64
N VAL A 225 2.28 -24.16 16.28
CA VAL A 225 2.60 -22.99 17.12
C VAL A 225 1.69 -22.98 18.34
N ASN A 226 2.27 -22.68 19.51
CA ASN A 226 1.53 -22.33 20.71
C ASN A 226 1.56 -20.80 20.86
N PHE A 227 0.53 -20.13 20.37
CA PHE A 227 0.43 -18.68 20.39
C PHE A 227 0.31 -18.12 21.81
N GLY A 228 -0.36 -18.86 22.70
CA GLY A 228 -0.58 -18.45 24.10
C GLY A 228 0.70 -18.44 24.94
N GLU A 229 1.74 -19.14 24.52
CA GLU A 229 3.07 -19.18 25.16
C GLU A 229 4.12 -18.36 24.38
N SER A 230 3.72 -17.73 23.27
CA SER A 230 4.62 -16.95 22.43
C SER A 230 4.53 -15.47 22.75
N THR A 231 5.68 -14.84 22.99
CA THR A 231 5.78 -13.39 23.16
C THR A 231 6.28 -12.75 21.87
N TYR A 232 5.67 -11.67 21.46
CA TYR A 232 6.06 -10.87 20.29
C TYR A 232 6.79 -9.61 20.77
N ASN A 233 8.10 -9.58 20.56
CA ASN A 233 8.97 -8.48 21.00
C ASN A 233 8.95 -7.35 19.96
N TRP A 234 7.95 -6.50 20.00
CA TRP A 234 7.75 -5.43 19.02
C TRP A 234 8.94 -4.50 18.91
N ASN A 235 9.66 -4.25 20.03
CA ASN A 235 10.87 -3.42 20.02
C ASN A 235 12.02 -4.02 19.20
N GLU A 236 12.01 -5.33 18.94
CA GLU A 236 13.01 -6.04 18.14
C GLU A 236 12.58 -6.22 16.67
N MET A 237 11.49 -5.59 16.27
CA MET A 237 10.94 -5.63 14.91
C MET A 237 11.18 -4.28 14.21
N PRO A 238 12.30 -4.11 13.48
CA PRO A 238 12.60 -2.86 12.79
C PRO A 238 11.65 -2.60 11.61
N ALA A 239 11.55 -1.35 11.19
CA ALA A 239 10.76 -0.97 10.01
C ALA A 239 11.27 -1.65 8.72
N SER A 240 12.59 -1.93 8.65
CA SER A 240 13.19 -2.70 7.56
C SER A 240 14.25 -3.63 8.15
N VAL A 241 14.20 -4.91 7.80
CA VAL A 241 15.15 -5.92 8.28
C VAL A 241 16.32 -6.01 7.30
N THR A 242 17.51 -5.69 7.77
CA THR A 242 18.75 -5.72 6.98
C THR A 242 19.73 -6.80 7.44
N ASP A 243 19.47 -7.40 8.59
CA ASP A 243 20.20 -8.51 9.18
C ASP A 243 19.22 -9.44 9.93
N ASN A 244 19.70 -10.43 10.67
CA ASN A 244 18.87 -11.41 11.36
C ASN A 244 17.95 -10.74 12.40
N SER A 245 16.64 -10.81 12.19
CA SER A 245 15.60 -10.40 13.15
C SER A 245 14.67 -11.57 13.46
N LEU A 246 15.04 -12.37 14.46
CA LEU A 246 14.24 -13.53 14.87
C LEU A 246 12.83 -13.13 15.34
N ALA A 247 12.67 -11.95 15.93
CA ALA A 247 11.36 -11.47 16.35
C ALA A 247 10.40 -11.29 15.16
N THR A 248 10.88 -10.65 14.07
CA THR A 248 10.09 -10.48 12.85
C THR A 248 9.83 -11.84 12.18
N ALA A 249 10.85 -12.69 12.06
CA ALA A 249 10.69 -14.03 11.47
C ALA A 249 9.71 -14.89 12.27
N GLN A 250 9.74 -14.82 13.61
CA GLN A 250 8.80 -15.52 14.48
C GLN A 250 7.34 -15.08 14.22
N LEU A 251 7.09 -13.79 14.17
CA LEU A 251 5.76 -13.26 13.90
C LEU A 251 5.23 -13.76 12.56
N LEU A 252 6.04 -13.63 11.50
CA LEU A 252 5.61 -14.01 10.15
C LEU A 252 5.38 -15.52 10.02
N TYR A 253 6.24 -16.35 10.62
CA TYR A 253 6.03 -17.81 10.67
C TYR A 253 4.75 -18.16 11.42
N HIS A 254 4.51 -17.56 12.60
CA HIS A 254 3.32 -17.80 13.40
C HIS A 254 2.03 -17.41 12.66
N LEU A 255 2.05 -16.26 11.95
CA LEU A 255 0.94 -15.85 11.11
C LEU A 255 0.70 -16.85 9.96
N GLY A 256 1.76 -17.36 9.35
CA GLY A 256 1.66 -18.40 8.32
C GLY A 256 1.04 -19.68 8.84
N VAL A 257 1.51 -20.20 9.99
CA VAL A 257 0.97 -21.41 10.61
C VAL A 257 -0.50 -21.24 10.96
N SER A 258 -0.89 -20.10 11.52
CA SER A 258 -2.26 -19.80 11.93
C SER A 258 -3.29 -19.85 10.78
N CYS A 259 -2.80 -19.78 9.54
CA CYS A 259 -3.59 -19.69 8.33
C CYS A 259 -3.50 -20.93 7.42
N ASP A 260 -2.88 -22.02 7.85
CA ASP A 260 -2.59 -23.20 7.01
C ASP A 260 -1.80 -22.83 5.73
N LEU A 261 -0.75 -22.02 5.87
CA LEU A 261 0.03 -21.58 4.71
C LEU A 261 0.67 -22.79 4.02
N VAL A 262 0.46 -22.90 2.72
CA VAL A 262 1.19 -23.87 1.88
C VAL A 262 2.55 -23.27 1.58
N TYR A 263 3.57 -23.68 2.33
CA TYR A 263 4.93 -23.21 2.18
C TYR A 263 5.60 -23.76 0.93
N GLY A 264 6.48 -22.95 0.32
CA GLY A 264 7.32 -23.37 -0.78
C GLY A 264 8.52 -22.44 -1.00
N PRO A 265 9.57 -22.91 -1.68
CA PRO A 265 10.81 -22.15 -1.84
C PRO A 265 10.70 -20.95 -2.81
N SER A 266 9.79 -21.01 -3.76
CA SER A 266 9.58 -19.95 -4.75
C SER A 266 8.26 -19.19 -4.58
N SER A 267 7.31 -19.74 -3.82
CA SER A 267 6.04 -19.09 -3.46
C SER A 267 5.40 -19.80 -2.28
N SER A 268 4.77 -19.04 -1.40
CA SER A 268 3.94 -19.56 -0.32
C SER A 268 2.57 -18.88 -0.37
N GLY A 269 1.49 -19.63 -0.19
CA GLY A 269 0.16 -19.09 -0.38
C GLY A 269 -0.93 -19.81 0.38
N MET A 270 -2.08 -19.16 0.50
CA MET A 270 -3.29 -19.67 1.17
C MET A 270 -4.54 -18.92 0.72
N TYR A 271 -5.69 -19.30 1.24
CA TYR A 271 -6.95 -18.57 0.99
C TYR A 271 -7.12 -17.40 1.95
N ASN A 272 -7.30 -16.16 1.44
CA ASN A 272 -7.30 -14.91 2.19
C ASN A 272 -8.34 -14.85 3.35
N HIS A 273 -9.49 -15.53 3.24
CA HIS A 273 -10.50 -15.56 4.30
C HIS A 273 -9.99 -16.14 5.63
N LYS A 274 -8.97 -17.02 5.60
CA LYS A 274 -8.37 -17.58 6.81
C LYS A 274 -7.61 -16.51 7.63
N ALA A 275 -7.09 -15.48 7.00
CA ALA A 275 -6.39 -14.40 7.69
C ALA A 275 -7.31 -13.65 8.67
N ALA A 276 -8.57 -13.36 8.29
CA ALA A 276 -9.53 -12.75 9.20
C ALA A 276 -9.87 -13.66 10.39
N TYR A 277 -10.01 -14.95 10.14
CA TYR A 277 -10.22 -15.94 11.21
C TYR A 277 -9.03 -16.01 12.16
N SER A 278 -7.81 -16.07 11.62
CA SER A 278 -6.56 -16.13 12.37
C SER A 278 -6.39 -14.93 13.29
N LEU A 279 -6.55 -13.72 12.77
CA LEU A 279 -6.43 -12.48 13.53
C LEU A 279 -7.36 -12.48 14.76
N ARG A 280 -8.63 -12.85 14.59
CA ARG A 280 -9.59 -12.92 15.69
C ARG A 280 -9.27 -14.03 16.70
N THR A 281 -8.87 -15.21 16.18
CA THR A 281 -8.78 -16.41 17.01
C THR A 281 -7.49 -16.49 17.80
N TYR A 282 -6.37 -16.10 17.19
CA TYR A 282 -5.05 -16.30 17.78
C TYR A 282 -4.33 -14.98 18.15
N PHE A 283 -4.69 -13.85 17.52
CA PHE A 283 -3.94 -12.60 17.66
C PHE A 283 -4.74 -11.47 18.36
N LYS A 284 -5.83 -11.81 19.04
CA LYS A 284 -6.60 -10.85 19.87
C LYS A 284 -7.09 -9.60 19.09
N TYR A 285 -7.39 -9.78 17.80
CA TYR A 285 -8.01 -8.74 17.00
C TYR A 285 -9.52 -8.70 17.22
N SER A 286 -10.14 -7.58 16.90
CA SER A 286 -11.57 -7.33 17.07
C SER A 286 -12.43 -8.50 16.56
N PRO A 287 -13.46 -8.89 17.32
CA PRO A 287 -14.45 -9.86 16.85
C PRO A 287 -15.13 -9.43 15.52
N GLU A 288 -15.12 -8.14 15.22
CA GLU A 288 -15.67 -7.55 14.01
C GLU A 288 -14.73 -7.64 12.79
N THR A 289 -13.48 -8.10 12.98
CA THR A 289 -12.55 -8.33 11.87
C THR A 289 -13.18 -9.31 10.87
N GLN A 290 -13.42 -8.87 9.64
CA GLN A 290 -14.22 -9.61 8.68
C GLN A 290 -13.58 -9.60 7.28
N TYR A 291 -13.63 -10.77 6.63
CA TYR A 291 -13.30 -10.91 5.21
C TYR A 291 -14.47 -10.47 4.33
N LEU A 292 -14.17 -9.66 3.33
CA LEU A 292 -15.10 -9.23 2.29
C LEU A 292 -14.56 -9.62 0.91
N TYR A 293 -15.44 -10.12 0.06
CA TYR A 293 -15.18 -10.37 -1.36
C TYR A 293 -16.01 -9.40 -2.20
N ARG A 294 -15.36 -8.61 -3.06
CA ARG A 294 -16.00 -7.50 -3.78
C ARG A 294 -17.23 -7.93 -4.55
N ASP A 295 -17.16 -9.08 -5.24
CA ASP A 295 -18.23 -9.57 -6.10
C ASP A 295 -19.45 -10.11 -5.33
N SER A 296 -19.30 -10.35 -4.03
CA SER A 296 -20.37 -10.82 -3.16
C SER A 296 -21.02 -9.74 -2.30
N THR A 297 -20.62 -8.48 -2.46
CA THR A 297 -21.13 -7.35 -1.69
C THR A 297 -21.67 -6.23 -2.58
N ASN A 298 -22.72 -5.53 -2.09
CA ASN A 298 -23.23 -4.30 -2.69
C ASN A 298 -22.67 -3.05 -2.03
N LEU A 299 -21.68 -3.17 -1.15
CA LEU A 299 -21.05 -2.04 -0.50
C LEU A 299 -20.28 -1.19 -1.52
N ASN A 300 -20.25 0.11 -1.30
CA ASN A 300 -19.35 0.97 -2.05
C ASN A 300 -17.92 0.71 -1.56
N TRP A 301 -17.12 0.05 -2.40
CA TRP A 301 -15.79 -0.46 -2.05
C TRP A 301 -14.84 0.63 -1.58
N ASP A 302 -14.76 1.73 -2.33
CA ASP A 302 -13.88 2.84 -2.01
C ASP A 302 -14.32 3.54 -0.72
N SER A 303 -15.63 3.66 -0.49
CA SER A 303 -16.16 4.24 0.77
C SER A 303 -15.84 3.38 1.98
N VAL A 304 -15.83 2.05 1.86
CA VAL A 304 -15.42 1.14 2.93
C VAL A 304 -13.95 1.36 3.27
N ILE A 305 -13.09 1.43 2.26
CA ILE A 305 -11.65 1.65 2.46
C ILE A 305 -11.41 3.00 3.13
N ILE A 306 -11.96 4.08 2.56
CA ILE A 306 -11.81 5.44 3.10
C ILE A 306 -12.24 5.52 4.55
N ALA A 307 -13.39 4.91 4.90
CA ALA A 307 -13.91 4.94 6.27
C ALA A 307 -12.97 4.30 7.29
N HIS A 308 -12.21 3.27 6.91
CA HIS A 308 -11.21 2.64 7.76
C HIS A 308 -9.93 3.48 7.85
N LEU A 309 -9.43 3.94 6.70
CA LEU A 309 -8.22 4.75 6.65
C LEU A 309 -8.36 6.08 7.41
N ASP A 310 -9.55 6.69 7.39
CA ASP A 310 -9.85 7.88 8.21
C ASP A 310 -9.81 7.63 9.73
N GLN A 311 -10.03 6.39 10.13
CA GLN A 311 -9.93 5.94 11.52
C GLN A 311 -8.52 5.44 11.86
N LYS A 312 -7.55 5.64 10.98
CA LYS A 312 -6.18 5.12 11.12
C LYS A 312 -6.12 3.59 11.22
N ILE A 313 -7.01 2.90 10.50
CA ILE A 313 -7.05 1.43 10.42
C ILE A 313 -6.56 1.01 9.05
N PRO A 314 -5.30 0.55 8.89
CA PRO A 314 -4.81 0.01 7.65
C PRO A 314 -5.52 -1.31 7.34
N MET A 315 -5.66 -1.61 6.06
CA MET A 315 -6.47 -2.73 5.61
C MET A 315 -5.62 -3.78 4.91
N TYR A 316 -5.91 -5.04 5.21
CA TYR A 316 -5.49 -6.14 4.36
C TYR A 316 -6.28 -6.06 3.04
N TYR A 317 -5.59 -5.91 1.95
CA TYR A 317 -6.14 -5.91 0.61
C TYR A 317 -5.60 -7.10 -0.17
N ALA A 318 -6.43 -7.72 -0.99
CA ALA A 318 -5.97 -8.75 -1.91
C ALA A 318 -6.64 -8.60 -3.27
N GLY A 319 -5.95 -9.05 -4.30
CA GLY A 319 -6.45 -9.06 -5.66
C GLY A 319 -5.95 -10.28 -6.41
N TRP A 320 -6.64 -10.62 -7.49
CA TRP A 320 -6.30 -11.74 -8.34
C TRP A 320 -5.91 -11.27 -9.73
N SER A 321 -4.96 -11.96 -10.34
CA SER A 321 -4.62 -11.72 -11.75
C SER A 321 -5.78 -12.09 -12.67
N VAL A 322 -5.77 -11.57 -13.88
CA VAL A 322 -6.70 -11.99 -14.94
C VAL A 322 -5.94 -12.87 -15.95
N PRO A 323 -6.29 -14.16 -16.11
CA PRO A 323 -7.30 -14.93 -15.37
C PRO A 323 -6.92 -15.14 -13.90
N ASN A 324 -7.88 -15.50 -13.03
CA ASN A 324 -7.70 -15.69 -11.58
C ASN A 324 -6.76 -16.88 -11.26
N ILE A 325 -5.48 -16.72 -11.52
CA ILE A 325 -4.47 -17.78 -11.32
C ILE A 325 -3.59 -17.47 -10.11
N ASN A 326 -3.19 -16.20 -9.97
CA ASN A 326 -2.28 -15.76 -8.91
C ASN A 326 -2.97 -14.69 -8.07
N GLY A 327 -3.22 -15.00 -6.80
CA GLY A 327 -3.70 -14.05 -5.80
C GLY A 327 -2.53 -13.45 -5.03
N HIS A 328 -2.62 -12.17 -4.69
CA HIS A 328 -1.62 -11.48 -3.89
C HIS A 328 -2.28 -10.64 -2.83
N ALA A 329 -1.74 -10.71 -1.60
CA ALA A 329 -2.10 -9.86 -0.48
C ALA A 329 -1.08 -8.72 -0.32
N PHE A 330 -1.55 -7.57 0.11
CA PHE A 330 -0.76 -6.38 0.36
C PHE A 330 -1.52 -5.44 1.31
N VAL A 331 -0.86 -4.44 1.86
CA VAL A 331 -1.52 -3.47 2.74
C VAL A 331 -2.02 -2.29 1.94
N CYS A 332 -3.25 -1.84 2.26
CA CYS A 332 -3.78 -0.54 1.86
C CYS A 332 -3.79 0.36 3.10
N ASP A 333 -2.99 1.42 3.10
CA ASP A 333 -2.71 2.21 4.30
C ASP A 333 -2.79 3.73 4.10
N GLY A 334 -3.24 4.18 2.94
CA GLY A 334 -3.43 5.59 2.65
C GLY A 334 -4.30 5.82 1.42
N TYR A 335 -4.75 7.05 1.20
CA TYR A 335 -5.48 7.40 -0.03
C TYR A 335 -5.33 8.87 -0.39
N GLN A 336 -5.56 9.18 -1.67
CA GLN A 336 -5.63 10.55 -2.18
C GLN A 336 -6.81 10.69 -3.14
N ASN A 337 -7.51 11.82 -3.05
CA ASN A 337 -8.65 12.19 -3.90
C ASN A 337 -9.81 11.17 -3.91
N GLY A 338 -9.85 10.23 -2.94
CA GLY A 338 -10.93 9.27 -2.78
C GLY A 338 -10.96 8.10 -3.77
N ASN A 339 -9.98 8.01 -4.68
CA ASN A 339 -9.91 6.95 -5.68
C ASN A 339 -8.48 6.48 -6.03
N TYR A 340 -7.46 7.08 -5.42
CA TYR A 340 -6.09 6.59 -5.44
C TYR A 340 -5.75 6.08 -4.04
N PHE A 341 -5.51 4.78 -3.92
CA PHE A 341 -5.17 4.15 -2.65
C PHE A 341 -3.69 3.80 -2.62
N HIS A 342 -3.05 4.06 -1.48
CA HIS A 342 -1.67 3.70 -1.27
C HIS A 342 -1.58 2.22 -0.92
N PHE A 343 -0.72 1.50 -1.65
CA PHE A 343 -0.43 0.09 -1.45
C PHE A 343 1.03 -0.10 -1.04
N ASN A 344 1.22 -0.82 0.07
CA ASN A 344 2.48 -1.40 0.48
C ASN A 344 2.48 -2.87 0.06
N TRP A 345 3.29 -3.20 -0.92
CA TRP A 345 3.27 -4.49 -1.58
C TRP A 345 3.93 -5.63 -0.78
N GLY A 346 4.67 -5.32 0.30
CA GLY A 346 5.42 -6.31 1.07
C GLY A 346 6.64 -6.85 0.33
N TRP A 347 7.40 -5.97 -0.33
CA TRP A 347 8.61 -6.25 -1.11
C TRP A 347 9.70 -5.20 -0.87
N SER A 348 10.12 -5.06 0.38
CA SER A 348 11.13 -4.08 0.80
C SER A 348 10.82 -2.66 0.35
N GLY A 349 9.53 -2.26 0.32
CA GLY A 349 9.09 -0.94 -0.14
C GLY A 349 9.14 -0.72 -1.65
N SER A 350 9.51 -1.76 -2.40
CA SER A 350 9.62 -1.66 -3.86
C SER A 350 8.25 -1.46 -4.50
N TYR A 351 8.12 -0.40 -5.28
CA TYR A 351 6.90 -0.02 -6.00
C TYR A 351 5.71 0.37 -5.12
N ASP A 352 5.89 0.56 -3.81
CA ASP A 352 4.86 1.16 -2.97
C ASP A 352 4.44 2.52 -3.52
N GLY A 353 3.14 2.80 -3.52
CA GLY A 353 2.63 4.01 -4.14
C GLY A 353 1.12 4.05 -4.21
N TYR A 354 0.61 5.01 -4.94
CA TYR A 354 -0.82 5.24 -5.11
C TYR A 354 -1.32 4.65 -6.43
N PHE A 355 -2.42 3.90 -6.35
CA PHE A 355 -3.01 3.18 -7.46
C PHE A 355 -4.50 3.51 -7.60
N TYR A 356 -4.92 3.81 -8.82
CA TYR A 356 -6.34 4.03 -9.12
C TYR A 356 -7.10 2.70 -9.07
N THR A 357 -8.16 2.64 -8.27
CA THR A 357 -8.98 1.43 -8.10
C THR A 357 -10.27 1.43 -8.89
N GLY A 358 -10.56 2.54 -9.56
CA GLY A 358 -11.74 2.67 -10.40
C GLY A 358 -11.64 1.89 -11.72
N ASP A 359 -12.78 1.78 -12.39
CA ASP A 359 -12.87 1.09 -13.69
C ASP A 359 -12.32 1.98 -14.82
N LEU A 360 -11.24 1.55 -15.45
CA LEU A 360 -10.65 2.20 -16.61
C LEU A 360 -11.40 1.87 -17.92
N ASN A 361 -12.27 0.85 -17.89
CA ASN A 361 -12.99 0.38 -19.09
C ASN A 361 -14.51 0.47 -18.91
N PRO A 362 -15.10 1.67 -18.92
CA PRO A 362 -16.52 1.86 -18.69
C PRO A 362 -17.39 1.18 -19.75
N GLY A 363 -18.28 0.30 -19.30
CA GLY A 363 -19.21 -0.45 -20.17
C GLY A 363 -18.54 -1.59 -20.95
N GLY A 364 -17.36 -2.00 -20.55
CA GLY A 364 -16.66 -3.21 -21.00
C GLY A 364 -16.72 -4.35 -19.99
N ASN A 365 -15.71 -5.24 -20.05
CA ASN A 365 -15.52 -6.26 -19.04
C ASN A 365 -15.13 -5.62 -17.70
N ASN A 366 -15.69 -6.12 -16.60
CA ASN A 366 -15.33 -5.66 -15.27
C ASN A 366 -14.01 -6.30 -14.83
N PHE A 367 -12.93 -5.55 -14.82
CA PHE A 367 -11.59 -6.01 -14.43
C PHE A 367 -11.31 -5.79 -12.94
N ASN A 368 -12.23 -5.16 -12.19
CA ASN A 368 -12.14 -4.98 -10.74
C ASN A 368 -12.76 -6.15 -9.95
N LEU A 369 -13.05 -7.24 -10.62
CA LEU A 369 -13.52 -8.48 -10.00
C LEU A 369 -12.43 -9.14 -9.16
N ALA A 370 -12.87 -9.99 -8.23
CA ALA A 370 -11.98 -10.79 -7.38
C ALA A 370 -11.02 -9.98 -6.49
N GLN A 371 -11.42 -8.77 -6.10
CA GLN A 371 -10.76 -8.02 -5.03
C GLN A 371 -11.34 -8.40 -3.68
N GLU A 372 -10.47 -8.44 -2.68
CA GLU A 372 -10.78 -8.91 -1.33
C GLU A 372 -10.24 -7.92 -0.30
N LEU A 373 -10.95 -7.77 0.80
CA LEU A 373 -10.54 -6.97 1.95
C LEU A 373 -10.70 -7.77 3.23
N ILE A 374 -9.86 -7.46 4.21
CA ILE A 374 -10.19 -7.72 5.61
C ILE A 374 -10.37 -6.37 6.27
N ILE A 375 -11.58 -6.15 6.77
CA ILE A 375 -11.99 -4.92 7.44
C ILE A 375 -11.91 -5.08 8.96
N ASN A 376 -11.92 -3.95 9.70
CA ASN A 376 -11.85 -3.91 11.15
C ASN A 376 -10.61 -4.64 11.72
N CYS A 377 -9.46 -4.50 11.01
CA CYS A 377 -8.19 -5.05 11.44
C CYS A 377 -7.57 -4.19 12.55
N PHE A 378 -8.13 -4.22 13.75
CA PHE A 378 -7.60 -3.51 14.91
C PHE A 378 -7.69 -4.34 16.19
N PRO A 379 -6.92 -4.03 17.22
CA PRO A 379 -6.94 -4.73 18.51
C PRO A 379 -8.33 -4.82 19.13
N ASP A 380 -8.66 -5.96 19.76
CA ASP A 380 -9.90 -6.12 20.53
C ASP A 380 -9.82 -5.37 21.85
N THR A 381 -10.31 -4.14 21.86
CA THR A 381 -10.33 -3.27 23.05
C THR A 381 -11.45 -3.59 24.03
N VAL A 382 -12.35 -4.51 23.68
CA VAL A 382 -13.46 -4.94 24.56
C VAL A 382 -13.00 -6.03 25.53
N ASN A 383 -12.24 -7.00 25.02
CA ASN A 383 -11.82 -8.15 25.81
C ASN A 383 -10.38 -8.06 26.32
N TYR A 384 -9.59 -7.13 25.80
CA TYR A 384 -8.18 -6.96 26.13
C TYR A 384 -7.85 -5.49 26.36
N THR A 385 -6.80 -5.25 27.14
CA THR A 385 -6.28 -3.90 27.35
C THR A 385 -5.47 -3.48 26.14
N TYR A 386 -5.87 -2.39 25.51
CA TYR A 386 -5.14 -1.70 24.45
C TYR A 386 -5.54 -0.21 24.49
N PRO A 387 -4.61 0.73 24.36
CA PRO A 387 -3.18 0.58 24.12
C PRO A 387 -2.41 0.09 25.36
N LEU A 388 -1.15 -0.33 25.15
CA LEU A 388 -0.25 -0.82 26.20
C LEU A 388 0.81 0.24 26.50
N TYR A 389 0.44 1.25 27.24
CA TYR A 389 1.32 2.37 27.59
C TYR A 389 2.59 1.91 28.27
N CYS A 390 3.73 2.45 27.84
CA CYS A 390 5.02 2.13 28.42
C CYS A 390 5.12 2.58 29.89
N THR A 391 5.91 1.87 30.67
CA THR A 391 6.22 2.19 32.05
C THR A 391 7.64 1.78 32.41
N GLY A 392 8.35 2.62 33.17
CA GLY A 392 9.69 2.30 33.66
C GLY A 392 10.72 2.20 32.52
N THR A 393 11.69 1.29 32.65
CA THR A 393 12.81 1.15 31.72
C THR A 393 12.71 -0.12 30.91
N THR A 394 12.74 0.02 29.60
CA THR A 394 12.86 -1.08 28.64
C THR A 394 14.30 -1.17 28.13
N THR A 395 14.92 -2.34 28.23
CA THR A 395 16.28 -2.58 27.68
C THR A 395 16.17 -3.20 26.30
N LEU A 396 16.89 -2.61 25.33
CA LEU A 396 16.93 -3.01 23.94
C LEU A 396 18.34 -3.56 23.65
N ASN A 397 18.45 -4.86 23.40
CA ASN A 397 19.72 -5.55 23.24
C ASN A 397 20.03 -5.91 21.78
N SER A 398 19.09 -5.71 20.86
CA SER A 398 19.26 -5.97 19.43
C SER A 398 20.06 -4.85 18.75
N ASN A 399 20.71 -5.19 17.62
CA ASN A 399 21.48 -4.22 16.82
C ASN A 399 20.58 -3.23 16.08
N ASN A 400 19.31 -3.56 15.91
CA ASN A 400 18.27 -2.68 15.36
C ASN A 400 16.95 -2.96 16.06
N GLY A 401 16.00 -2.02 15.93
CA GLY A 401 14.70 -2.16 16.57
C GLY A 401 13.91 -0.86 16.51
N THR A 402 12.82 -0.81 17.25
CA THR A 402 11.96 0.37 17.36
C THR A 402 11.63 0.68 18.83
N ILE A 403 11.39 1.94 19.13
CA ILE A 403 10.86 2.42 20.42
C ILE A 403 9.50 3.05 20.20
N ASP A 404 8.64 2.96 21.19
CA ASP A 404 7.28 3.47 21.16
C ASP A 404 6.80 3.69 22.59
N ASP A 405 5.97 4.69 22.81
CA ASP A 405 5.43 5.03 24.13
C ASP A 405 4.25 4.12 24.57
N GLY A 406 3.87 3.19 23.70
CA GLY A 406 2.80 2.24 23.92
C GLY A 406 1.39 2.81 23.69
N SER A 407 1.27 4.06 23.25
CA SER A 407 -0.04 4.65 22.91
C SER A 407 -0.63 4.00 21.64
N GLY A 408 0.24 3.45 20.79
CA GLY A 408 -0.13 2.95 19.47
C GLY A 408 -0.57 4.08 18.53
N PRO A 409 -0.94 3.76 17.28
CA PRO A 409 -1.12 4.76 16.24
C PRO A 409 -2.43 5.56 16.32
N ILE A 410 -3.38 5.15 17.18
CA ILE A 410 -4.72 5.75 17.25
C ILE A 410 -4.88 6.66 18.47
N TYR A 411 -4.14 6.37 19.56
CA TYR A 411 -4.29 7.06 20.83
C TYR A 411 -3.10 7.98 21.08
N ASN A 412 -3.30 8.95 21.99
CA ASN A 412 -2.22 9.78 22.50
C ASN A 412 -1.64 9.13 23.75
N TYR A 413 -0.40 9.46 24.11
CA TYR A 413 0.16 9.15 25.44
C TYR A 413 -0.65 9.82 26.55
N ILE A 414 -0.50 9.33 27.77
CA ILE A 414 -1.30 9.76 28.91
C ILE A 414 -0.50 10.66 29.88
N ASP A 415 -1.23 11.47 30.66
CA ASP A 415 -0.65 12.32 31.67
C ASP A 415 0.21 11.53 32.67
N ASN A 416 1.36 12.10 33.04
CA ASN A 416 2.33 11.52 33.98
C ASN A 416 2.93 10.18 33.52
N GLN A 417 2.94 9.90 32.22
CA GLN A 417 3.65 8.76 31.66
C GLN A 417 5.15 8.99 31.80
N ASN A 418 5.87 8.01 32.34
CA ASN A 418 7.32 8.08 32.51
C ASN A 418 7.94 6.77 31.99
N CYS A 419 8.60 6.85 30.85
CA CYS A 419 9.23 5.74 30.18
C CYS A 419 10.68 6.05 29.87
N SER A 420 11.51 5.02 29.90
CA SER A 420 12.88 5.12 29.42
C SER A 420 13.27 3.87 28.61
N TRP A 421 14.13 4.06 27.65
CA TRP A 421 14.68 2.98 26.83
C TRP A 421 16.19 2.99 26.94
N LEU A 422 16.77 1.87 27.40
CA LEU A 422 18.21 1.67 27.42
C LEU A 422 18.59 0.88 26.16
N ILE A 423 19.20 1.55 25.18
CA ILE A 423 19.70 0.93 23.96
C ILE A 423 21.09 0.39 24.28
N SER A 424 21.21 -0.93 24.40
CA SER A 424 22.44 -1.63 24.81
C SER A 424 22.65 -2.89 23.98
N PRO A 425 23.01 -2.77 22.69
CA PRO A 425 23.26 -3.92 21.82
C PRO A 425 24.27 -4.88 22.45
N THR A 426 24.03 -6.19 22.29
CA THR A 426 24.94 -7.23 22.79
C THR A 426 26.23 -7.34 21.97
N ASP A 427 26.13 -6.98 20.69
CA ASP A 427 27.27 -6.92 19.80
C ASP A 427 27.98 -5.56 19.90
N SER A 428 29.27 -5.56 19.54
CA SER A 428 30.00 -4.30 19.46
C SER A 428 29.56 -3.49 18.28
N VAL A 429 29.06 -2.28 18.56
CA VAL A 429 28.61 -1.32 17.54
C VAL A 429 29.47 -0.05 17.60
N GLU A 430 29.73 0.58 16.46
CA GLU A 430 30.51 1.82 16.38
C GLU A 430 29.66 3.06 16.70
N SER A 431 28.38 3.01 16.36
CA SER A 431 27.44 4.11 16.58
C SER A 431 26.02 3.59 16.67
N ILE A 432 25.15 4.37 17.31
CA ILE A 432 23.72 4.16 17.37
C ILE A 432 23.07 5.35 16.68
N THR A 433 22.20 5.08 15.69
CA THR A 433 21.41 6.09 14.99
C THR A 433 19.97 5.98 15.44
N LEU A 434 19.38 7.07 15.90
CA LEU A 434 17.96 7.18 16.24
C LEU A 434 17.26 8.02 15.18
N THR A 435 16.24 7.45 14.55
CA THR A 435 15.42 8.12 13.55
C THR A 435 13.98 8.20 14.06
N PHE A 436 13.43 9.41 14.12
CA PHE A 436 12.03 9.62 14.46
C PHE A 436 11.19 9.59 13.17
N TYR A 437 10.26 8.65 13.07
CA TYR A 437 9.27 8.57 11.99
C TYR A 437 8.05 9.43 12.30
N ASP A 438 7.58 9.34 13.56
CA ASP A 438 6.54 10.19 14.10
C ASP A 438 6.97 10.68 15.49
N PHE A 439 6.88 11.98 15.73
CA PHE A 439 7.27 12.59 17.00
C PHE A 439 6.40 13.80 17.29
N GLU A 440 5.42 13.60 18.16
CA GLU A 440 4.52 14.64 18.63
C GLU A 440 4.45 14.62 20.15
N ILE A 441 4.84 15.71 20.81
CA ILE A 441 4.79 15.84 22.27
C ILE A 441 4.19 17.19 22.67
N ASP A 442 3.52 17.25 23.83
CA ASP A 442 3.02 18.51 24.37
C ASP A 442 4.18 19.45 24.75
N ASN A 443 3.96 20.75 24.68
CA ASN A 443 4.96 21.78 25.01
C ASN A 443 5.46 21.73 26.45
N THR A 444 4.77 21.05 27.34
CA THR A 444 5.11 20.86 28.75
C THR A 444 5.92 19.60 29.03
N ASP A 445 6.00 18.71 28.04
CA ASP A 445 6.68 17.43 28.15
C ASP A 445 8.09 17.48 27.54
N THR A 446 8.90 16.48 27.84
CA THR A 446 10.30 16.47 27.42
C THR A 446 10.77 15.05 27.08
N LEU A 447 11.38 14.88 25.91
CA LEU A 447 12.21 13.72 25.61
C LEU A 447 13.68 14.11 25.80
N ILE A 448 14.42 13.33 26.59
CA ILE A 448 15.85 13.55 26.84
C ILE A 448 16.63 12.34 26.33
N ILE A 449 17.72 12.60 25.60
CA ILE A 449 18.61 11.57 25.11
C ILE A 449 19.95 11.74 25.84
N TYR A 450 20.45 10.64 26.43
CA TYR A 450 21.71 10.62 27.17
C TYR A 450 22.78 9.85 26.39
N ASP A 451 24.01 10.36 26.38
CA ASP A 451 25.18 9.66 25.88
C ASP A 451 25.76 8.75 26.98
N GLY A 452 25.10 7.63 27.21
CA GLY A 452 25.50 6.65 28.21
C GLY A 452 24.33 5.82 28.78
N ASN A 453 24.65 5.01 29.77
CA ASN A 453 23.73 4.00 30.29
C ASN A 453 22.89 4.47 31.51
N SER A 454 22.88 5.75 31.79
CA SER A 454 22.11 6.30 32.93
C SER A 454 21.73 7.76 32.70
N GLU A 455 20.71 8.22 33.42
CA GLU A 455 20.26 9.62 33.42
C GLU A 455 21.30 10.61 34.01
N SER A 456 22.39 10.11 34.60
CA SER A 456 23.50 10.94 35.05
C SER A 456 24.58 11.15 33.93
N SER A 457 24.42 10.52 32.78
CA SER A 457 25.30 10.72 31.63
C SER A 457 25.07 12.05 30.95
N SER A 458 25.97 12.44 30.05
CA SER A 458 25.83 13.70 29.29
C SER A 458 24.56 13.68 28.44
N ILE A 459 23.85 14.80 28.39
CA ILE A 459 22.73 14.99 27.45
C ILE A 459 23.30 15.27 26.07
N LEU A 460 22.76 14.61 25.04
CA LEU A 460 23.08 14.82 23.63
C LEU A 460 22.36 16.03 23.04
#